data_7901142457aaacfd91b8fbb9ca77a991
#
_entry.id   7901142457aaacfd91b8fbb9ca77a991
#
_cell.length_a   1.000
_cell.length_b   1.000
_cell.length_c   1.000
_cell.angle_alpha   90.00
_cell.angle_beta   90.00
_cell.angle_gamma   90.00
#
_symmetry.space_group_name_H-M   'P 1'
#
loop_
_entity.id
_entity.type
_entity.pdbx_description
1 polymer ?
#
loop_
_entity_poly.entity_id
_entity_poly.type
_entity_poly.pdbx_seq_one_letter_code
_entity_poly.pdbx_strand_id
1 'polypeptide(L)'
;MDATLLKKICEFQKRGQAVALVTIIETKGSTPRKAGSQMLVLPDGAVQGTIGGGCAEAEAKQQALLALQTGKSHVYTIEMLNAVAADEGMVCGGTMSLFVQVI
;
A
#
# COMPACT_ATOMS: atom_id res chain seq x y z
N MET A 1 -3.28 9.70 10.28
CA MET A 1 -2.19 9.68 9.27
C MET A 1 -0.90 10.12 9.93
N ASP A 2 0.18 9.44 9.62
CA ASP A 2 1.51 9.80 10.09
C ASP A 2 1.92 11.19 9.58
N ALA A 3 2.53 12.00 10.45
CA ALA A 3 2.94 13.37 10.08
C ALA A 3 3.96 13.38 8.93
N THR A 4 4.82 12.37 8.87
CA THR A 4 5.82 12.25 7.79
C THR A 4 5.15 12.04 6.44
N LEU A 5 4.12 11.19 6.38
CA LEU A 5 3.36 10.95 5.16
C LEU A 5 2.60 12.21 4.75
N LEU A 6 1.96 12.86 5.70
CA LEU A 6 1.20 14.09 5.42
C LEU A 6 2.08 15.18 4.85
N LYS A 7 3.27 15.36 5.43
CA LYS A 7 4.24 16.36 4.96
C LYS A 7 4.65 16.08 3.52
N LYS A 8 4.91 14.82 3.19
CA LYS A 8 5.31 14.43 1.84
C LYS A 8 4.18 14.66 0.84
N ILE A 9 2.95 14.34 1.21
CA ILE A 9 1.77 14.62 0.39
C ILE A 9 1.67 16.10 0.08
N CYS A 10 1.81 16.95 1.09
CA CYS A 10 1.74 18.41 0.91
C CYS A 10 2.85 18.92 -0.02
N GLU A 11 4.06 18.39 0.10
CA GLU A 11 5.18 18.78 -0.78
C GLU A 11 4.85 18.48 -2.24
N PHE A 12 4.30 17.31 -2.54
CA PHE A 12 3.97 16.93 -3.90
C PHE A 12 2.78 17.71 -4.44
N GLN A 13 1.78 17.99 -3.60
CA GLN A 13 0.65 18.83 -4.01
C GLN A 13 1.10 20.23 -4.42
N LYS A 14 2.06 20.80 -3.71
CA LYS A 14 2.62 22.10 -4.07
C LYS A 14 3.30 22.10 -5.44
N ARG A 15 3.82 20.96 -5.86
CA ARG A 15 4.43 20.78 -7.18
C ARG A 15 3.42 20.44 -8.27
N GLY A 16 2.16 20.28 -7.92
CA GLY A 16 1.13 19.84 -8.86
C GLY A 16 1.26 18.38 -9.25
N GLN A 17 1.90 17.54 -8.42
CA GLN A 17 2.10 16.13 -8.69
C GLN A 17 1.25 15.27 -7.79
N ALA A 18 0.57 14.27 -8.36
CA ALA A 18 -0.22 13.32 -7.62
C ALA A 18 0.66 12.26 -6.95
N VAL A 19 0.20 11.76 -5.81
CA VAL A 19 0.80 10.63 -5.11
C VAL A 19 -0.29 9.61 -4.82
N ALA A 20 0.09 8.37 -4.52
CA ALA A 20 -0.87 7.33 -4.16
C ALA A 20 -0.70 6.96 -2.69
N LEU A 21 -1.78 7.07 -1.94
CA LEU A 21 -1.82 6.64 -0.54
C LEU A 21 -2.53 5.30 -0.47
N VAL A 22 -1.83 4.30 0.03
CA VAL A 22 -2.36 2.95 0.20
C VAL A 22 -2.67 2.76 1.68
N THR A 23 -3.92 2.46 2.00
CA THR A 23 -4.38 2.22 3.37
C THR A 23 -4.97 0.83 3.47
N ILE A 24 -4.55 0.08 4.49
CA ILE A 24 -5.21 -1.19 4.82
C ILE A 24 -6.55 -0.86 5.45
N ILE A 25 -7.65 -1.23 4.79
CA ILE A 25 -8.99 -0.96 5.29
C ILE A 25 -9.63 -2.17 5.96
N GLU A 26 -9.18 -3.37 5.64
CA GLU A 26 -9.71 -4.59 6.24
C GLU A 26 -8.65 -5.68 6.19
N THR A 27 -8.58 -6.50 7.23
CA THR A 27 -7.74 -7.70 7.25
C THR A 27 -8.55 -8.88 7.74
N LYS A 28 -8.26 -10.07 7.20
CA LYS A 28 -8.85 -11.32 7.64
C LYS A 28 -7.75 -12.35 7.81
N GLY A 29 -7.79 -13.10 8.89
CA GLY A 29 -6.77 -14.09 9.19
C GLY A 29 -5.46 -13.47 9.65
N SER A 30 -4.36 -14.16 9.39
CA SER A 30 -3.03 -13.73 9.83
C SER A 30 -2.42 -12.79 8.81
N THR A 31 -2.17 -11.54 9.21
CA THR A 31 -1.59 -10.52 8.34
C THR A 31 -0.44 -9.81 9.04
N PRO A 32 0.57 -9.31 8.29
CA PRO A 32 1.74 -8.65 8.90
C PRO A 32 1.41 -7.29 9.53
N ARG A 33 0.39 -6.61 9.02
CA ARG A 33 -0.07 -5.32 9.56
C ARG A 33 -1.57 -5.32 9.65
N LYS A 34 -2.11 -4.42 10.46
CA LYS A 34 -3.54 -4.31 10.72
C LYS A 34 -4.15 -3.15 9.93
N ALA A 35 -5.49 -3.11 9.89
CA ALA A 35 -6.23 -2.01 9.30
C ALA A 35 -5.76 -0.68 9.90
N GLY A 36 -5.68 0.34 9.06
CA GLY A 36 -5.16 1.65 9.42
C GLY A 36 -3.72 1.89 9.03
N SER A 37 -2.94 0.84 8.77
CA SER A 37 -1.56 0.99 8.30
C SER A 37 -1.54 1.61 6.90
N GLN A 38 -0.58 2.50 6.67
CA GLN A 38 -0.53 3.27 5.44
C GLN A 38 0.86 3.28 4.81
N MET A 39 0.88 3.35 3.49
CA MET A 39 2.09 3.44 2.69
C MET A 39 1.85 4.46 1.58
N LEU A 40 2.81 5.34 1.38
CA LEU A 40 2.73 6.35 0.32
C LEU A 40 3.64 5.95 -0.82
N VAL A 41 3.12 6.01 -2.04
CA VAL A 41 3.89 5.72 -3.25
C VAL A 41 3.99 6.99 -4.09
N LEU A 42 5.21 7.40 -4.38
CA LEU A 42 5.50 8.60 -5.14
C LEU A 42 5.56 8.28 -6.65
N PRO A 43 5.43 9.30 -7.51
CA PRO A 43 5.42 9.07 -8.97
C PRO A 43 6.66 8.35 -9.51
N ASP A 44 7.80 8.50 -8.86
CA ASP A 44 9.05 7.83 -9.26
C ASP A 44 9.15 6.39 -8.74
N GLY A 45 8.14 5.93 -7.99
CA GLY A 45 8.13 4.61 -7.39
C GLY A 45 8.72 4.53 -5.99
N ALA A 46 9.22 5.63 -5.45
CA ALA A 46 9.71 5.65 -4.07
C ALA A 46 8.54 5.42 -3.10
N VAL A 47 8.82 4.71 -2.02
CA VAL A 47 7.83 4.31 -1.03
C VAL A 47 8.18 4.87 0.34
N GLN A 48 7.17 5.35 1.07
CA GLN A 48 7.32 5.82 2.43
C GLN A 48 6.23 5.18 3.30
N GLY A 49 6.61 4.68 4.47
CA GLY A 49 5.71 3.87 5.28
C GLY A 49 5.71 2.41 4.85
N THR A 50 4.88 1.60 5.47
CA THR A 50 4.82 0.17 5.16
C THR A 50 3.45 -0.41 5.46
N ILE A 51 3.07 -1.43 4.71
CA ILE A 51 1.89 -2.26 4.98
C ILE A 51 2.28 -3.70 5.32
N GLY A 52 3.57 -3.94 5.61
CA GLY A 52 4.04 -5.23 6.06
C GLY A 52 5.25 -5.78 5.31
N GLY A 53 5.73 -5.09 4.29
CA GLY A 53 6.90 -5.51 3.52
C GLY A 53 6.63 -6.65 2.55
N GLY A 54 7.71 -7.15 1.94
CA GLY A 54 7.68 -8.32 1.09
C GLY A 54 6.75 -8.23 -0.13
N CYS A 55 6.13 -9.36 -0.45
CA CYS A 55 5.24 -9.48 -1.62
C CYS A 55 4.02 -8.57 -1.53
N ALA A 56 3.45 -8.38 -0.33
CA ALA A 56 2.30 -7.52 -0.15
C ALA A 56 2.63 -6.07 -0.53
N GLU A 57 3.78 -5.59 -0.12
CA GLU A 57 4.21 -4.23 -0.42
C GLU A 57 4.53 -4.04 -1.90
N ALA A 58 5.16 -5.03 -2.53
CA ALA A 58 5.43 -4.99 -3.96
C ALA A 58 4.14 -4.95 -4.78
N GLU A 59 3.15 -5.75 -4.41
CA GLU A 59 1.86 -5.79 -5.07
C GLU A 59 1.09 -4.48 -4.88
N ALA A 60 1.11 -3.94 -3.67
CA ALA A 60 0.50 -2.65 -3.36
C ALA A 60 1.14 -1.52 -4.17
N LYS A 61 2.45 -1.55 -4.30
CA LYS A 61 3.18 -0.56 -5.10
C LYS A 61 2.75 -0.60 -6.57
N GLN A 62 2.60 -1.80 -7.14
CA GLN A 62 2.12 -1.94 -8.51
C GLN A 62 0.73 -1.33 -8.68
N GLN A 63 -0.17 -1.59 -7.74
CA GLN A 63 -1.52 -1.03 -7.78
C GLN A 63 -1.51 0.49 -7.61
N ALA A 64 -0.62 1.01 -6.77
CA ALA A 64 -0.46 2.44 -6.58
C ALA A 64 0.02 3.12 -7.86
N LEU A 65 1.01 2.55 -8.53
CA LEU A 65 1.52 3.10 -9.79
C LEU A 65 0.46 3.05 -10.88
N LEU A 66 -0.34 1.99 -10.92
CA LEU A 66 -1.48 1.91 -11.83
C LEU A 66 -2.48 3.03 -11.57
N ALA A 67 -2.82 3.28 -10.30
CA ALA A 67 -3.73 4.35 -9.91
C ALA A 67 -3.21 5.72 -10.35
N LEU A 68 -1.91 5.96 -10.17
CA LEU A 68 -1.29 7.20 -10.61
C LEU A 68 -1.35 7.36 -12.14
N GLN A 69 -1.15 6.26 -12.87
CA GLN A 69 -1.20 6.27 -14.32
C GLN A 69 -2.60 6.55 -14.85
N THR A 70 -3.63 5.95 -14.23
CA THR A 70 -5.01 6.10 -14.67
C THR A 70 -5.72 7.31 -14.05
N GLY A 71 -5.19 7.85 -12.95
CA GLY A 71 -5.81 8.90 -12.17
C GLY A 71 -7.02 8.44 -11.36
N LYS A 72 -7.19 7.13 -11.18
CA LYS A 72 -8.37 6.57 -10.52
C LYS A 72 -8.00 5.82 -9.25
N SER A 73 -8.64 6.17 -8.15
CA SER A 73 -8.57 5.44 -6.89
C SER A 73 -9.36 4.13 -7.00
N HIS A 74 -8.92 3.11 -6.29
CA HIS A 74 -9.60 1.81 -6.31
C HIS A 74 -9.31 1.01 -5.04
N VAL A 75 -10.09 -0.05 -4.83
CA VAL A 75 -9.86 -1.01 -3.75
C VAL A 75 -9.24 -2.26 -4.35
N TYR A 76 -8.25 -2.81 -3.67
CA TYR A 76 -7.55 -4.01 -4.12
C TYR A 76 -7.36 -4.96 -2.96
N THR A 77 -7.64 -6.24 -3.17
CA THR A 77 -7.48 -7.26 -2.14
C THR A 77 -6.29 -8.15 -2.46
N ILE A 78 -5.42 -8.30 -1.47
CA ILE A 78 -4.25 -9.19 -1.55
C ILE A 78 -4.55 -10.45 -0.77
N GLU A 79 -4.39 -11.61 -1.42
CA GLU A 79 -4.47 -12.91 -0.77
C GLU A 79 -3.05 -13.41 -0.51
N MET A 80 -2.74 -13.71 0.76
CA MET A 80 -1.40 -14.07 1.17
C MET A 80 -1.27 -15.56 1.52
N LEU A 81 -2.15 -16.38 0.95
CA LEU A 81 -2.30 -17.77 1.35
C LEU A 81 -1.10 -18.66 1.04
N ASN A 82 -0.33 -18.39 0.00
CA ASN A 82 0.73 -19.31 -0.44
C ASN A 82 2.09 -18.67 -0.68
N ALA A 83 2.14 -17.40 -1.02
CA ALA A 83 3.38 -16.79 -1.53
C ALA A 83 4.42 -16.56 -0.43
N VAL A 84 3.99 -16.11 0.75
CA VAL A 84 4.93 -15.75 1.83
C VAL A 84 5.33 -16.96 2.63
N ALA A 85 4.42 -17.92 2.83
CA ALA A 85 4.67 -19.13 3.62
C ALA A 85 5.76 -20.01 3.00
N ALA A 86 5.83 -20.08 1.67
CA ALA A 86 6.80 -20.91 0.98
C ALA A 86 8.22 -20.34 1.08
N ASP A 87 8.37 -19.03 1.02
CA ASP A 87 9.68 -18.40 0.95
C ASP A 87 10.34 -18.14 2.28
N GLU A 88 9.56 -17.88 3.33
CA GLU A 88 10.07 -17.45 4.63
C GLU A 88 9.74 -18.39 5.77
N GLY A 89 9.05 -19.48 5.50
CA GLY A 89 8.61 -20.40 6.55
C GLY A 89 7.58 -19.78 7.50
N MET A 90 7.01 -18.67 7.14
CA MET A 90 6.00 -17.95 7.93
C MET A 90 4.61 -18.30 7.44
N VAL A 91 3.71 -18.55 8.37
CA VAL A 91 2.31 -18.83 8.04
C VAL A 91 1.56 -17.49 7.98
N CYS A 92 1.45 -16.91 6.78
CA CYS A 92 0.56 -15.79 6.53
C CYS A 92 -0.61 -16.31 5.73
N GLY A 93 -1.71 -16.66 6.42
CA GLY A 93 -2.89 -17.23 5.76
C GLY A 93 -4.03 -16.24 5.60
N GLY A 94 -3.72 -14.95 5.60
CA GLY A 94 -4.74 -13.93 5.62
C GLY A 94 -4.99 -13.23 4.29
N THR A 95 -6.01 -12.38 4.30
CA THR A 95 -6.28 -11.44 3.21
C THR A 95 -6.20 -10.02 3.73
N MET A 96 -5.85 -9.10 2.85
CA MET A 96 -5.68 -7.70 3.17
C MET A 96 -6.34 -6.87 2.07
N SER A 97 -7.34 -6.08 2.44
CA SER A 97 -7.98 -5.16 1.50
C SER A 97 -7.37 -3.77 1.63
N LEU A 98 -6.99 -3.22 0.50
CA LEU A 98 -6.31 -1.94 0.42
C LEU A 98 -7.19 -0.92 -0.29
N PHE A 99 -7.22 0.30 0.23
CA PHE A 99 -7.73 1.44 -0.51
C PHE A 99 -6.54 2.16 -1.13
N VAL A 100 -6.49 2.16 -2.44
CA VAL A 100 -5.42 2.80 -3.21
C VAL A 100 -5.97 4.15 -3.68
N GLN A 101 -5.49 5.21 -3.08
CA GLN A 101 -6.08 6.54 -3.22
C GLN A 101 -5.13 7.49 -3.93
N VAL A 102 -5.60 8.10 -5.02
CA VAL A 102 -4.85 9.14 -5.72
C VAL A 102 -5.14 10.49 -5.05
N ILE A 103 -4.09 11.13 -4.61
CA ILE A 103 -4.19 12.42 -3.92
C ILE A 103 -3.41 13.49 -4.69
#